data_182c34188753b82ba660989b2ef9ea26
#
_entry.id   182c34188753b82ba660989b2ef9ea26
#
_cell.length_a   1.000
_cell.length_b   1.000
_cell.length_c   1.000
_cell.angle_alpha   90.00
_cell.angle_beta   90.00
_cell.angle_gamma   90.00
#
_symmetry.space_group_name_H-M   'P 1'
#
loop_
_entity.id
_entity.type
_entity.pdbx_description
1 polymer ?
#
loop_
_entity_poly.entity_id
_entity_poly.type
_entity_poly.pdbx_seq_one_letter_code
_entity_poly.pdbx_strand_id
1 'polypeptide(L)'
;MAGAGAALAVVGGGAAFAAQSGADPSAESKAVVNDAAKQVGVDPTKLSDALKQALANRVDAAVKAGTLTQAQGTELKGRIQADAFPLFDGRRLGPGGHRGGGFGHHLDAAASYLGVTEAALRTSLVGGKTLAQVAKDNGKSVDGLVAALVADKTKQLDAAVAAGRLTTAQRDERVSGLKERVTALVNGERPAGAHGLRGRHSFEGPPRAA
;
A
#
# COMPACT_ATOMS: atom_id res chain seq x y z
N MET A 1 -42.22 -30.38 -36.76
CA MET A 1 -42.63 -29.97 -35.42
C MET A 1 -41.85 -30.76 -34.40
N ALA A 2 -40.87 -30.18 -33.78
CA ALA A 2 -40.30 -30.61 -32.50
C ALA A 2 -39.39 -29.48 -32.01
N GLY A 3 -39.92 -28.70 -31.07
CA GLY A 3 -39.17 -27.67 -30.40
C GLY A 3 -38.28 -28.29 -29.35
N ALA A 4 -36.97 -28.06 -29.44
CA ALA A 4 -36.03 -28.40 -28.38
C ALA A 4 -35.80 -27.13 -27.56
N GLY A 5 -36.45 -27.06 -26.40
CA GLY A 5 -36.17 -26.03 -25.38
C GLY A 5 -34.82 -26.32 -24.74
N ALA A 6 -33.86 -25.45 -24.93
CA ALA A 6 -32.62 -25.45 -24.19
C ALA A 6 -32.85 -24.79 -22.81
N ALA A 7 -32.89 -25.62 -21.77
CA ALA A 7 -32.89 -25.16 -20.40
C ALA A 7 -31.49 -24.61 -20.05
N LEU A 8 -31.39 -23.30 -19.84
CA LEU A 8 -30.24 -22.68 -19.24
C LEU A 8 -30.21 -23.02 -17.75
N ALA A 9 -29.39 -24.01 -17.39
CA ALA A 9 -29.03 -24.25 -16.01
C ALA A 9 -28.05 -23.14 -15.56
N VAL A 10 -28.54 -22.13 -14.88
CA VAL A 10 -27.71 -21.19 -14.10
C VAL A 10 -27.19 -21.97 -12.90
N VAL A 11 -26.02 -22.57 -13.04
CA VAL A 11 -25.30 -23.10 -11.90
C VAL A 11 -24.72 -21.89 -11.13
N GLY A 12 -25.36 -21.60 -10.00
CA GLY A 12 -24.87 -20.63 -9.04
C GLY A 12 -23.53 -21.08 -8.46
N GLY A 13 -22.44 -20.57 -9.03
CA GLY A 13 -21.06 -20.74 -8.55
C GLY A 13 -20.57 -19.52 -7.79
N GLY A 14 -21.31 -19.06 -6.78
CA GLY A 14 -20.97 -17.87 -6.00
C GLY A 14 -20.29 -18.13 -4.66
N ALA A 15 -19.72 -19.30 -4.40
CA ALA A 15 -19.25 -19.63 -3.05
C ALA A 15 -17.90 -20.35 -2.93
N ALA A 16 -17.05 -20.35 -3.95
CA ALA A 16 -15.78 -21.10 -3.90
C ALA A 16 -14.50 -20.27 -3.94
N PHE A 17 -14.57 -18.93 -3.89
CA PHE A 17 -13.37 -18.08 -3.94
C PHE A 17 -12.66 -17.86 -2.59
N ALA A 18 -13.15 -18.43 -1.51
CA ALA A 18 -12.66 -18.09 -0.15
C ALA A 18 -11.70 -19.10 0.48
N ALA A 19 -11.28 -20.17 -0.20
CA ALA A 19 -10.60 -21.28 0.49
C ALA A 19 -9.33 -21.83 -0.16
N GLN A 20 -8.60 -21.05 -0.98
CA GLN A 20 -7.25 -21.46 -1.42
C GLN A 20 -6.22 -20.40 -1.10
N SER A 21 -5.81 -20.36 0.17
CA SER A 21 -4.64 -19.66 0.68
C SER A 21 -3.35 -20.33 0.15
N GLY A 22 -3.09 -20.20 -1.15
CA GLY A 22 -1.93 -20.79 -1.80
C GLY A 22 -1.92 -20.67 -3.31
N ALA A 23 -2.99 -20.16 -3.93
CA ALA A 23 -3.04 -19.96 -5.38
C ALA A 23 -2.07 -18.83 -5.77
N ASP A 24 -1.20 -19.10 -6.74
CA ASP A 24 -0.34 -18.10 -7.35
C ASP A 24 -1.22 -17.03 -8.03
N PRO A 25 -1.17 -15.75 -7.62
CA PRO A 25 -1.99 -14.67 -8.19
C PRO A 25 -1.83 -14.53 -9.71
N SER A 26 -0.69 -14.94 -10.26
CA SER A 26 -0.46 -14.94 -11.71
C SER A 26 -1.24 -16.04 -12.42
N ALA A 27 -1.37 -17.21 -11.80
CA ALA A 27 -2.15 -18.30 -12.34
C ALA A 27 -3.66 -17.99 -12.36
N GLU A 28 -4.18 -17.38 -11.28
CA GLU A 28 -5.56 -16.90 -11.20
C GLU A 28 -5.86 -15.85 -12.27
N SER A 29 -4.95 -14.87 -12.43
CA SER A 29 -5.10 -13.83 -13.46
C SER A 29 -5.14 -14.41 -14.87
N LYS A 30 -4.31 -15.43 -15.16
CA LYS A 30 -4.32 -16.16 -16.45
C LYS A 30 -5.63 -16.92 -16.65
N ALA A 31 -6.15 -17.58 -15.60
CA ALA A 31 -7.41 -18.28 -15.67
C ALA A 31 -8.57 -17.35 -16.05
N VAL A 32 -8.64 -16.17 -15.43
CA VAL A 32 -9.66 -15.15 -15.73
C VAL A 32 -9.54 -14.64 -17.16
N VAL A 33 -8.32 -14.34 -17.64
CA VAL A 33 -8.10 -13.88 -19.02
C VAL A 33 -8.51 -14.96 -20.03
N ASN A 34 -8.18 -16.24 -19.75
CA ASN A 34 -8.56 -17.35 -20.60
C ASN A 34 -10.08 -17.56 -20.66
N ASP A 35 -10.77 -17.41 -19.53
CA ASP A 35 -12.22 -17.53 -19.48
C ASP A 35 -12.90 -16.36 -20.20
N ALA A 36 -12.44 -15.12 -19.96
CA ALA A 36 -12.93 -13.96 -20.68
C ALA A 36 -12.72 -14.08 -22.20
N ALA A 37 -11.55 -14.57 -22.65
CA ALA A 37 -11.25 -14.79 -24.05
C ALA A 37 -12.23 -15.78 -24.71
N LYS A 38 -12.56 -16.88 -24.01
CA LYS A 38 -13.58 -17.84 -24.47
C LYS A 38 -14.95 -17.21 -24.59
N GLN A 39 -15.35 -16.39 -23.61
CA GLN A 39 -16.67 -15.74 -23.61
C GLN A 39 -16.83 -14.74 -24.76
N VAL A 40 -15.77 -14.00 -25.11
CA VAL A 40 -15.80 -13.01 -26.20
C VAL A 40 -15.37 -13.60 -27.56
N GLY A 41 -14.98 -14.87 -27.61
CA GLY A 41 -14.63 -15.57 -28.84
C GLY A 41 -13.30 -15.14 -29.46
N VAL A 42 -12.32 -14.71 -28.63
CA VAL A 42 -10.98 -14.32 -29.10
C VAL A 42 -9.91 -15.28 -28.57
N ASP A 43 -8.76 -15.28 -29.22
CA ASP A 43 -7.61 -16.04 -28.74
C ASP A 43 -7.11 -15.49 -27.41
N PRO A 44 -6.89 -16.35 -26.39
CA PRO A 44 -6.42 -15.91 -25.06
C PRO A 44 -5.10 -15.14 -25.09
N THR A 45 -4.17 -15.50 -25.98
CA THR A 45 -2.88 -14.83 -26.13
C THR A 45 -3.10 -13.41 -26.66
N LYS A 46 -3.93 -13.27 -27.71
CA LYS A 46 -4.26 -11.95 -28.26
C LYS A 46 -4.93 -11.05 -27.24
N LEU A 47 -5.85 -11.58 -26.42
CA LEU A 47 -6.49 -10.81 -25.37
C LEU A 47 -5.46 -10.39 -24.30
N SER A 48 -4.59 -11.31 -23.88
CA SER A 48 -3.52 -11.01 -22.92
C SER A 48 -2.59 -9.89 -23.42
N ASP A 49 -2.14 -9.99 -24.67
CA ASP A 49 -1.25 -9.01 -25.29
C ASP A 49 -1.93 -7.63 -25.43
N ALA A 50 -3.20 -7.61 -25.84
CA ALA A 50 -3.96 -6.37 -25.92
C ALA A 50 -4.12 -5.71 -24.55
N LEU A 51 -4.37 -6.47 -23.49
CA LEU A 51 -4.45 -5.97 -22.12
C LEU A 51 -3.10 -5.43 -21.63
N LYS A 52 -1.99 -6.15 -21.88
CA LYS A 52 -0.64 -5.69 -21.54
C LYS A 52 -0.31 -4.37 -22.25
N GLN A 53 -0.64 -4.28 -23.54
CA GLN A 53 -0.43 -3.05 -24.31
C GLN A 53 -1.26 -1.89 -23.79
N ALA A 54 -2.53 -2.12 -23.47
CA ALA A 54 -3.41 -1.10 -22.91
C ALA A 54 -2.88 -0.58 -21.56
N LEU A 55 -2.38 -1.48 -20.69
CA LEU A 55 -1.77 -1.09 -19.41
C LEU A 55 -0.46 -0.31 -19.62
N ALA A 56 0.40 -0.75 -20.54
CA ALA A 56 1.62 -0.04 -20.88
C ALA A 56 1.32 1.39 -21.37
N ASN A 57 0.32 1.56 -22.24
CA ASN A 57 -0.12 2.87 -22.71
C ASN A 57 -0.61 3.78 -21.57
N ARG A 58 -1.31 3.22 -20.57
CA ARG A 58 -1.73 3.95 -19.38
C ARG A 58 -0.55 4.38 -18.51
N VAL A 59 0.46 3.51 -18.38
CA VAL A 59 1.71 3.86 -17.67
C VAL A 59 2.41 5.01 -18.38
N ASP A 60 2.51 4.98 -19.72
CA ASP A 60 3.12 6.06 -20.51
C ASP A 60 2.34 7.38 -20.36
N ALA A 61 1.02 7.32 -20.37
CA ALA A 61 0.18 8.50 -20.12
C ALA A 61 0.41 9.07 -18.71
N ALA A 62 0.57 8.20 -17.69
CA ALA A 62 0.84 8.62 -16.31
C ALA A 62 2.25 9.25 -16.16
N VAL A 63 3.25 8.73 -16.86
CA VAL A 63 4.59 9.34 -16.91
C VAL A 63 4.51 10.71 -17.62
N LYS A 64 3.83 10.80 -18.74
CA LYS A 64 3.64 12.06 -19.49
C LYS A 64 2.89 13.11 -18.66
N ALA A 65 1.91 12.69 -17.86
CA ALA A 65 1.17 13.55 -16.93
C ALA A 65 1.96 13.92 -15.66
N GLY A 66 3.17 13.41 -15.46
CA GLY A 66 3.99 13.66 -14.27
C GLY A 66 3.48 13.00 -12.98
N THR A 67 2.52 12.07 -13.07
CA THR A 67 2.02 11.30 -11.91
C THR A 67 2.92 10.11 -11.59
N LEU A 68 3.72 9.65 -12.56
CA LEU A 68 4.78 8.66 -12.38
C LEU A 68 6.10 9.24 -12.88
N THR A 69 7.22 8.84 -12.24
CA THR A 69 8.55 9.12 -12.80
C THR A 69 8.85 8.15 -13.94
N GLN A 70 9.82 8.48 -14.79
CA GLN A 70 10.30 7.58 -15.85
C GLN A 70 10.75 6.22 -15.29
N ALA A 71 11.46 6.22 -14.15
CA ALA A 71 11.92 5.00 -13.48
C ALA A 71 10.74 4.14 -13.00
N GLN A 72 9.72 4.74 -12.39
CA GLN A 72 8.50 4.06 -11.97
C GLN A 72 7.73 3.48 -13.17
N GLY A 73 7.64 4.23 -14.26
CA GLY A 73 7.03 3.77 -15.51
C GLY A 73 7.74 2.56 -16.09
N THR A 74 9.06 2.58 -16.16
CA THR A 74 9.87 1.47 -16.64
C THR A 74 9.71 0.22 -15.78
N GLU A 75 9.72 0.36 -14.46
CA GLU A 75 9.50 -0.74 -13.52
C GLU A 75 8.11 -1.36 -13.69
N LEU A 76 7.07 -0.53 -13.78
CA LEU A 76 5.69 -1.01 -13.98
C LEU A 76 5.52 -1.74 -15.31
N LYS A 77 6.09 -1.22 -16.40
CA LYS A 77 6.07 -1.92 -17.70
C LYS A 77 6.79 -3.25 -17.63
N GLY A 78 7.93 -3.34 -16.96
CA GLY A 78 8.63 -4.60 -16.73
C GLY A 78 7.75 -5.63 -16.01
N ARG A 79 7.02 -5.23 -15.00
CA ARG A 79 6.06 -6.10 -14.28
C ARG A 79 4.88 -6.54 -15.16
N ILE A 80 4.37 -5.65 -16.01
CA ILE A 80 3.30 -5.96 -16.98
C ILE A 80 3.77 -7.03 -17.97
N GLN A 81 5.02 -6.94 -18.44
CA GLN A 81 5.59 -7.90 -19.40
C GLN A 81 5.92 -9.26 -18.76
N ALA A 82 6.29 -9.28 -17.49
CA ALA A 82 6.75 -10.48 -16.78
C ALA A 82 5.63 -11.48 -16.41
N ASP A 83 4.45 -11.42 -17.06
CA ASP A 83 3.27 -12.26 -16.78
C ASP A 83 2.75 -12.23 -15.33
N ALA A 84 3.34 -11.40 -14.50
CA ALA A 84 2.80 -11.05 -13.18
C ALA A 84 1.65 -10.08 -13.39
N PHE A 85 0.55 -10.56 -13.99
CA PHE A 85 -0.65 -9.77 -14.22
C PHE A 85 -1.42 -9.65 -12.89
N PRO A 86 -1.23 -8.62 -12.09
CA PRO A 86 -1.87 -8.52 -10.79
C PRO A 86 -3.25 -7.86 -10.94
N LEU A 87 -4.14 -8.42 -11.79
CA LEU A 87 -5.52 -7.93 -11.82
C LEU A 87 -6.22 -8.16 -10.47
N PHE A 88 -5.71 -9.12 -9.68
CA PHE A 88 -6.30 -9.55 -8.40
C PHE A 88 -5.33 -9.56 -7.23
N ASP A 89 -4.05 -9.19 -7.43
CA ASP A 89 -3.19 -8.93 -6.29
C ASP A 89 -3.70 -7.64 -5.62
N GLY A 90 -4.43 -7.77 -4.54
CA GLY A 90 -4.93 -6.66 -3.72
C GLY A 90 -3.82 -5.79 -3.12
N ARG A 91 -2.58 -6.02 -3.52
CA ARG A 91 -1.45 -5.13 -3.35
C ARG A 91 -1.61 -4.00 -4.35
N ARG A 92 -2.07 -2.85 -3.85
CA ARG A 92 -2.14 -1.59 -4.59
C ARG A 92 -0.94 -1.47 -5.53
N LEU A 93 -1.21 -1.26 -6.82
CA LEU A 93 -0.24 -0.80 -7.83
C LEU A 93 0.21 0.63 -7.46
N GLY A 94 0.86 0.77 -6.31
CA GLY A 94 1.49 2.00 -5.87
C GLY A 94 2.99 1.82 -5.93
N PRO A 95 3.75 2.81 -6.41
CA PRO A 95 5.20 2.78 -6.31
C PRO A 95 5.59 2.74 -4.84
N GLY A 96 6.17 1.63 -4.40
CA GLY A 96 6.78 1.53 -3.08
C GLY A 96 5.94 0.86 -1.99
N GLY A 97 5.52 -0.39 -2.20
CA GLY A 97 5.15 -1.29 -1.12
C GLY A 97 6.37 -1.68 -0.27
N HIS A 98 7.07 -0.72 0.32
CA HIS A 98 8.09 -1.00 1.32
C HIS A 98 7.39 -1.33 2.64
N ARG A 99 7.17 -2.63 2.87
CA ARG A 99 6.89 -3.14 4.20
C ARG A 99 8.08 -2.82 5.10
N GLY A 100 7.87 -2.02 6.12
CA GLY A 100 8.71 -2.04 7.32
C GLY A 100 9.88 -1.05 7.41
N GLY A 101 9.95 0.03 6.60
CA GLY A 101 11.00 1.05 6.74
C GLY A 101 10.62 2.31 7.53
N GLY A 102 9.50 2.32 8.27
CA GLY A 102 8.93 3.56 8.79
C GLY A 102 9.63 4.15 10.03
N PHE A 103 10.28 3.38 10.85
CA PHE A 103 10.78 3.84 12.14
C PHE A 103 12.30 4.07 12.22
N GLY A 104 13.13 3.38 11.42
CA GLY A 104 14.58 3.43 11.56
C GLY A 104 15.19 4.81 11.32
N HIS A 105 14.81 5.48 10.25
CA HIS A 105 15.37 6.79 9.89
C HIS A 105 14.81 7.98 10.70
N HIS A 106 13.63 7.81 11.32
CA HIS A 106 13.05 8.88 12.15
C HIS A 106 13.65 8.93 13.55
N LEU A 107 14.25 7.83 14.02
CA LEU A 107 14.88 7.78 15.34
C LEU A 107 16.17 8.60 15.38
N ASP A 108 16.94 8.64 14.29
CA ASP A 108 18.17 9.44 14.21
C ASP A 108 17.87 10.95 14.35
N ALA A 109 16.93 11.47 13.58
CA ALA A 109 16.51 12.87 13.67
C ALA A 109 15.91 13.22 15.05
N ALA A 110 15.10 12.31 15.62
CA ALA A 110 14.56 12.49 16.95
C ALA A 110 15.65 12.45 18.02
N ALA A 111 16.56 11.49 17.99
CA ALA A 111 17.66 11.34 18.91
C ALA A 111 18.59 12.57 18.88
N SER A 112 18.91 13.05 17.66
CA SER A 112 19.71 14.26 17.45
C SER A 112 19.05 15.49 18.07
N TYR A 113 17.74 15.70 17.84
CA TYR A 113 17.02 16.82 18.44
C TYR A 113 16.96 16.72 19.97
N LEU A 114 16.73 15.52 20.50
CA LEU A 114 16.61 15.27 21.94
C LEU A 114 17.96 15.30 22.66
N GLY A 115 19.08 15.21 21.94
CA GLY A 115 20.42 15.14 22.52
C GLY A 115 20.73 13.81 23.18
N VAL A 116 20.08 12.72 22.73
CA VAL A 116 20.28 11.36 23.23
C VAL A 116 20.80 10.44 22.11
N THR A 117 21.33 9.29 22.47
CA THR A 117 21.69 8.27 21.46
C THR A 117 20.44 7.55 20.94
N GLU A 118 20.46 7.11 19.68
CA GLU A 118 19.37 6.30 19.10
C GLU A 118 19.06 5.05 19.96
N ALA A 119 20.10 4.41 20.52
CA ALA A 119 19.94 3.26 21.39
C ALA A 119 19.17 3.59 22.68
N ALA A 120 19.50 4.71 23.33
CA ALA A 120 18.79 5.16 24.52
C ALA A 120 17.33 5.53 24.21
N LEU A 121 17.10 6.22 23.07
CA LEU A 121 15.75 6.54 22.59
C LEU A 121 14.95 5.27 22.34
N ARG A 122 15.51 4.30 21.63
CA ARG A 122 14.86 3.01 21.36
C ARG A 122 14.51 2.26 22.65
N THR A 123 15.41 2.23 23.62
CA THR A 123 15.15 1.60 24.94
C THR A 123 13.97 2.27 25.66
N SER A 124 13.89 3.61 25.63
CA SER A 124 12.78 4.37 26.22
C SER A 124 11.43 4.06 25.54
N LEU A 125 11.43 3.95 24.21
CA LEU A 125 10.21 3.63 23.43
C LEU A 125 9.76 2.18 23.66
N VAL A 126 10.69 1.22 23.73
CA VAL A 126 10.39 -0.18 24.08
C VAL A 126 9.85 -0.26 25.51
N GLY A 127 10.32 0.58 26.41
CA GLY A 127 9.82 0.73 27.78
C GLY A 127 8.44 1.40 27.88
N GLY A 128 7.78 1.69 26.73
CA GLY A 128 6.42 2.23 26.66
C GLY A 128 6.31 3.75 26.69
N LYS A 129 7.42 4.50 26.70
CA LYS A 129 7.38 5.96 26.60
C LYS A 129 7.05 6.41 25.19
N THR A 130 6.32 7.53 25.05
CA THR A 130 6.14 8.21 23.77
C THR A 130 7.31 9.15 23.48
N LEU A 131 7.49 9.56 22.23
CA LEU A 131 8.49 10.54 21.86
C LEU A 131 8.25 11.89 22.59
N ALA A 132 6.99 12.27 22.81
CA ALA A 132 6.62 13.46 23.58
C ALA A 132 7.05 13.36 25.04
N GLN A 133 6.93 12.19 25.66
CA GLN A 133 7.40 11.98 27.04
C GLN A 133 8.92 12.05 27.12
N VAL A 134 9.62 11.41 26.17
CA VAL A 134 11.09 11.47 26.13
C VAL A 134 11.57 12.92 25.90
N ALA A 135 10.86 13.71 25.07
CA ALA A 135 11.18 15.12 24.88
C ALA A 135 11.07 15.92 26.18
N LYS A 136 9.98 15.75 26.92
CA LYS A 136 9.76 16.41 28.23
C LYS A 136 10.82 16.00 29.24
N ASP A 137 11.14 14.71 29.32
CA ASP A 137 12.14 14.15 30.24
C ASP A 137 13.55 14.75 29.98
N ASN A 138 13.84 15.14 28.73
CA ASN A 138 15.10 15.76 28.34
C ASN A 138 15.01 17.31 28.25
N GLY A 139 13.95 17.92 28.79
CA GLY A 139 13.77 19.39 28.77
C GLY A 139 13.61 19.99 27.37
N LYS A 140 13.16 19.18 26.38
CA LYS A 140 12.96 19.61 24.99
C LYS A 140 11.51 19.88 24.68
N SER A 141 11.27 20.85 23.80
CA SER A 141 9.92 21.17 23.31
C SER A 141 9.39 20.04 22.41
N VAL A 142 8.15 19.63 22.65
CA VAL A 142 7.46 18.66 21.80
C VAL A 142 7.20 19.23 20.39
N ASP A 143 6.82 20.53 20.32
CA ASP A 143 6.62 21.19 19.03
C ASP A 143 7.93 21.32 18.24
N GLY A 144 9.05 21.59 18.93
CA GLY A 144 10.37 21.59 18.31
C GLY A 144 10.77 20.21 17.77
N LEU A 145 10.43 19.14 18.49
CA LEU A 145 10.64 17.76 18.01
C LEU A 145 9.80 17.49 16.76
N VAL A 146 8.52 17.86 16.76
CA VAL A 146 7.64 17.73 15.59
C VAL A 146 8.23 18.50 14.40
N ALA A 147 8.66 19.74 14.61
CA ALA A 147 9.25 20.57 13.55
C ALA A 147 10.54 19.94 12.98
N ALA A 148 11.42 19.41 13.83
CA ALA A 148 12.64 18.73 13.41
C ALA A 148 12.34 17.47 12.57
N LEU A 149 11.39 16.66 12.99
CA LEU A 149 10.98 15.45 12.27
C LEU A 149 10.31 15.77 10.93
N VAL A 150 9.48 16.81 10.88
CA VAL A 150 8.85 17.29 9.63
C VAL A 150 9.91 17.78 8.66
N ALA A 151 10.87 18.59 9.14
CA ALA A 151 11.97 19.12 8.32
C ALA A 151 12.83 17.97 7.74
N ASP A 152 13.22 17.00 8.57
CA ASP A 152 13.99 15.84 8.13
C ASP A 152 13.22 15.03 7.06
N LYS A 153 11.94 14.77 7.29
CA LYS A 153 11.12 14.05 6.33
C LYS A 153 10.95 14.80 5.02
N THR A 154 10.76 16.12 5.08
CA THR A 154 10.66 16.96 3.88
C THR A 154 11.95 16.90 3.08
N LYS A 155 13.11 17.02 3.74
CA LYS A 155 14.43 16.87 3.10
C LYS A 155 14.60 15.51 2.42
N GLN A 156 14.17 14.43 3.06
CA GLN A 156 14.21 13.09 2.46
C GLN A 156 13.32 12.98 1.22
N LEU A 157 12.13 13.59 1.24
CA LEU A 157 11.22 13.64 0.09
C LEU A 157 11.81 14.47 -1.06
N ASP A 158 12.42 15.61 -0.76
CA ASP A 158 13.09 16.46 -1.75
C ASP A 158 14.28 15.72 -2.39
N ALA A 159 15.07 15.01 -1.60
CA ALA A 159 16.15 14.15 -2.11
C ALA A 159 15.62 13.01 -2.99
N ALA A 160 14.45 12.46 -2.67
CA ALA A 160 13.83 11.43 -3.50
C ALA A 160 13.31 11.99 -4.84
N VAL A 161 12.85 13.25 -4.87
CA VAL A 161 12.51 13.95 -6.12
C VAL A 161 13.76 14.21 -6.94
N ALA A 162 14.81 14.75 -6.33
CA ALA A 162 16.09 15.01 -7.01
C ALA A 162 16.71 13.72 -7.60
N ALA A 163 16.53 12.58 -6.94
CA ALA A 163 16.95 11.26 -7.43
C ALA A 163 15.98 10.62 -8.44
N GLY A 164 14.93 11.29 -8.89
CA GLY A 164 13.93 10.77 -9.82
C GLY A 164 13.07 9.62 -9.27
N ARG A 165 13.09 9.38 -7.96
CA ARG A 165 12.29 8.32 -7.30
C ARG A 165 10.87 8.76 -6.98
N LEU A 166 10.64 10.06 -6.89
CA LEU A 166 9.32 10.68 -6.70
C LEU A 166 9.12 11.79 -7.71
N THR A 167 7.88 12.02 -8.11
CA THR A 167 7.52 13.27 -8.79
C THR A 167 7.28 14.38 -7.76
N THR A 168 7.31 15.64 -8.20
CA THR A 168 6.94 16.77 -7.34
C THR A 168 5.52 16.62 -6.80
N ALA A 169 4.58 16.21 -7.62
CA ALA A 169 3.18 15.98 -7.19
C ALA A 169 3.10 14.91 -6.07
N GLN A 170 3.83 13.80 -6.22
CA GLN A 170 3.88 12.75 -5.18
C GLN A 170 4.54 13.24 -3.89
N ARG A 171 5.53 14.11 -4.00
CA ARG A 171 6.18 14.76 -2.85
C ARG A 171 5.19 15.68 -2.14
N ASP A 172 4.49 16.55 -2.86
CA ASP A 172 3.56 17.51 -2.29
C ASP A 172 2.37 16.82 -1.61
N GLU A 173 1.84 15.75 -2.20
CA GLU A 173 0.83 14.91 -1.56
C GLU A 173 1.33 14.32 -0.23
N ARG A 174 2.58 13.87 -0.16
CA ARG A 174 3.16 13.31 1.07
C ARG A 174 3.48 14.34 2.13
N VAL A 175 3.82 15.56 1.74
CA VAL A 175 4.04 16.69 2.67
C VAL A 175 2.71 17.20 3.20
N SER A 176 1.66 17.17 2.41
CA SER A 176 0.30 17.49 2.86
C SER A 176 -0.09 16.59 4.05
N GLY A 177 -0.51 17.21 5.15
CA GLY A 177 -0.84 16.52 6.41
C GLY A 177 0.35 15.82 7.10
N LEU A 178 1.59 16.11 6.71
CA LEU A 178 2.78 15.52 7.34
C LEU A 178 2.90 15.94 8.80
N LYS A 179 2.64 17.20 9.10
CA LYS A 179 2.72 17.76 10.46
C LYS A 179 1.75 17.04 11.41
N GLU A 180 0.51 16.86 10.99
CA GLU A 180 -0.52 16.17 11.77
C GLU A 180 -0.14 14.72 12.04
N ARG A 181 0.36 14.02 11.03
CA ARG A 181 0.81 12.62 11.17
C ARG A 181 2.02 12.50 12.10
N VAL A 182 2.97 13.42 12.01
CA VAL A 182 4.15 13.44 12.89
C VAL A 182 3.73 13.80 14.32
N THR A 183 2.81 14.74 14.50
CA THR A 183 2.28 15.10 15.84
C THR A 183 1.61 13.89 16.49
N ALA A 184 0.74 13.18 15.77
CA ALA A 184 0.10 11.96 16.27
C ALA A 184 1.13 10.88 16.65
N LEU A 185 2.17 10.69 15.80
CA LEU A 185 3.26 9.76 16.07
C LEU A 185 4.03 10.14 17.34
N VAL A 186 4.39 11.40 17.51
CA VAL A 186 5.15 11.92 18.66
C VAL A 186 4.37 11.72 19.96
N ASN A 187 3.05 11.90 19.93
CA ASN A 187 2.16 11.68 21.05
C ASN A 187 1.83 10.19 21.31
N GLY A 188 2.25 9.28 20.43
CA GLY A 188 1.93 7.86 20.51
C GLY A 188 0.49 7.54 20.07
N GLU A 189 -0.16 8.47 19.37
CA GLU A 189 -1.47 8.27 18.78
C GLU A 189 -1.34 7.49 17.47
N ARG A 190 -2.24 6.54 17.21
CA ARG A 190 -2.31 5.92 15.88
C ARG A 190 -2.93 6.91 14.91
N PRO A 191 -2.24 7.26 13.80
CA PRO A 191 -2.84 8.15 12.82
C PRO A 191 -4.18 7.60 12.35
N ALA A 192 -5.20 8.46 12.33
CA ALA A 192 -6.52 8.13 11.81
C ALA A 192 -6.39 7.69 10.34
N GLY A 193 -6.62 6.42 10.05
CA GLY A 193 -6.42 5.80 8.73
C GLY A 193 -5.79 4.41 8.77
N ALA A 194 -5.20 4.02 9.89
CA ALA A 194 -4.74 2.64 10.11
C ALA A 194 -5.88 1.75 10.65
N HIS A 195 -7.07 1.84 10.05
CA HIS A 195 -8.16 0.90 10.32
C HIS A 195 -7.81 -0.44 9.66
N GLY A 196 -6.86 -1.15 10.24
CA GLY A 196 -6.76 -2.58 10.07
C GLY A 196 -8.02 -3.21 10.65
N LEU A 197 -8.80 -3.84 9.81
CA LEU A 197 -9.90 -4.74 10.10
C LEU A 197 -9.51 -5.73 11.23
N ARG A 198 -9.61 -5.31 12.47
CA ARG A 198 -9.83 -6.21 13.59
C ARG A 198 -11.29 -6.03 13.99
N GLY A 199 -12.17 -6.70 13.24
CA GLY A 199 -13.50 -7.01 13.70
C GLY A 199 -13.38 -7.71 15.05
N ARG A 200 -13.78 -7.02 16.11
CA ARG A 200 -14.25 -7.69 17.33
C ARG A 200 -15.53 -8.41 16.93
N HIS A 201 -15.41 -9.64 16.48
CA HIS A 201 -16.51 -10.56 16.60
C HIS A 201 -16.61 -10.91 18.09
N SER A 202 -17.42 -10.16 18.82
CA SER A 202 -18.00 -10.62 20.07
C SER A 202 -18.91 -11.78 19.68
N PHE A 203 -18.41 -12.99 19.83
CA PHE A 203 -19.19 -14.20 19.71
C PHE A 203 -20.09 -14.24 20.96
N GLU A 204 -21.29 -13.69 20.82
CA GLU A 204 -22.36 -13.83 21.79
C GLU A 204 -22.94 -15.22 21.55
N GLY A 205 -22.56 -16.16 22.42
CA GLY A 205 -23.07 -17.53 22.40
C GLY A 205 -24.56 -17.56 22.68
N PRO A 206 -25.31 -18.54 22.13
CA PRO A 206 -26.76 -18.64 22.32
C PRO A 206 -27.10 -18.88 23.81
N PRO A 207 -28.24 -18.34 24.29
CA PRO A 207 -28.67 -18.53 25.66
C PRO A 207 -28.95 -20.02 25.94
N ARG A 208 -28.42 -20.50 27.07
CA ARG A 208 -28.75 -21.83 27.59
C ARG A 208 -30.22 -21.85 27.99
N ALA A 209 -31.00 -22.73 27.38
CA ALA A 209 -32.32 -23.07 27.80
C ALA A 209 -32.29 -23.77 29.18
N ALA A 210 -33.20 -23.35 30.05
CA ALA A 210 -33.47 -23.95 31.35
C ALA A 210 -34.28 -25.23 31.19
#